data_5ab9eae34d994868e06496438e922894
#
_entry.id   5ab9eae34d994868e06496438e922894
#
_cell.length_a   1.000
_cell.length_b   1.000
_cell.length_c   1.000
_cell.angle_alpha   90.00
_cell.angle_beta   90.00
_cell.angle_gamma   90.00
#
_symmetry.space_group_name_H-M   'P 1'
#
loop_
_entity.id
_entity.type
_entity.pdbx_description
1 polymer ?
#
loop_
_entity_poly.entity_id
_entity_poly.type
_entity_poly.pdbx_seq_one_letter_code
_entity_poly.pdbx_strand_id
1 'polypeptide(L)'
;QQNGNKTRGSWEQVFGSDIYTDEMFMAWHYGVYVERLAKIARSRSSRMLYVNAAMNSRGRKPGEYPSAGPLAHLKDIWHAAAPTIDILAPDIYDTGFAAWCSQYALTDNRLFIPESRCCVNSGVRALYAFGEHDALGFSPFAIDQAAPFAAVWSEEEGSVSGIDATLIRFAGDARLAFPAAWVCGAPPNDLMENACA
;
A
#
# COMPACT_ATOMS: atom_id res chain seq x y z
N GLN A 1 -27.18 -15.37 9.83
CA GLN A 1 -28.26 -15.84 8.92
C GLN A 1 -27.58 -16.25 7.65
N GLN A 2 -27.61 -17.55 7.32
CA GLN A 2 -27.12 -18.10 6.07
C GLN A 2 -28.11 -17.65 4.97
N ASN A 3 -27.75 -16.61 4.22
CA ASN A 3 -28.37 -16.37 2.93
C ASN A 3 -27.95 -17.53 2.02
N GLY A 4 -28.94 -18.37 1.65
CA GLY A 4 -28.69 -19.48 0.74
C GLY A 4 -27.99 -18.97 -0.51
N ASN A 5 -26.87 -19.61 -0.89
CA ASN A 5 -25.98 -19.26 -1.98
C ASN A 5 -26.70 -19.04 -3.32
N LYS A 6 -27.28 -17.85 -3.49
CA LYS A 6 -27.69 -17.39 -4.81
C LYS A 6 -26.44 -16.99 -5.58
N THR A 7 -26.11 -17.71 -6.62
CA THR A 7 -24.97 -17.42 -7.49
C THR A 7 -25.35 -16.52 -8.69
N ARG A 8 -26.62 -16.16 -8.82
CA ARG A 8 -27.15 -15.31 -9.89
C ARG A 8 -28.28 -14.42 -9.35
N GLY A 9 -28.29 -13.15 -9.73
CA GLY A 9 -29.27 -12.15 -9.31
C GLY A 9 -28.71 -10.74 -9.37
N SER A 10 -29.43 -9.77 -8.80
CA SER A 10 -28.85 -8.45 -8.53
C SER A 10 -27.77 -8.55 -7.43
N TRP A 11 -26.93 -7.54 -7.31
CA TRP A 11 -25.91 -7.46 -6.26
C TRP A 11 -26.49 -7.69 -4.87
N GLU A 12 -27.60 -7.02 -4.56
CA GLU A 12 -28.31 -7.17 -3.29
C GLU A 12 -28.86 -8.58 -3.06
N GLN A 13 -29.32 -9.25 -4.12
CA GLN A 13 -29.82 -10.62 -4.03
C GLN A 13 -28.73 -11.63 -3.76
N VAL A 14 -27.50 -11.37 -4.24
CA VAL A 14 -26.35 -12.28 -4.10
C VAL A 14 -25.58 -11.98 -2.83
N PHE A 15 -25.29 -10.71 -2.55
CA PHE A 15 -24.36 -10.28 -1.48
C PHE A 15 -25.06 -9.69 -0.27
N GLY A 16 -26.36 -9.39 -0.35
CA GLY A 16 -27.12 -8.72 0.70
C GLY A 16 -27.30 -7.23 0.41
N SER A 17 -28.24 -6.61 1.13
CA SER A 17 -28.57 -5.19 0.96
C SER A 17 -27.95 -4.38 2.09
N ASP A 18 -26.68 -4.03 1.94
CA ASP A 18 -25.95 -3.18 2.88
C ASP A 18 -24.90 -2.31 2.18
N ILE A 19 -24.28 -1.40 2.93
CA ILE A 19 -23.29 -0.45 2.41
C ILE A 19 -22.01 -1.11 1.89
N TYR A 20 -21.66 -2.32 2.35
CA TYR A 20 -20.51 -3.07 1.86
C TYR A 20 -20.79 -3.67 0.49
N THR A 21 -22.03 -4.06 0.22
CA THR A 21 -22.48 -4.47 -1.11
C THR A 21 -22.39 -3.31 -2.10
N ASP A 22 -22.75 -2.11 -1.69
CA ASP A 22 -22.61 -0.89 -2.49
C ASP A 22 -21.14 -0.60 -2.80
N GLU A 23 -20.27 -0.75 -1.81
CA GLU A 23 -18.83 -0.59 -2.01
C GLU A 23 -18.25 -1.64 -2.98
N MET A 24 -18.62 -2.91 -2.84
CA MET A 24 -18.21 -3.97 -3.77
C MET A 24 -18.69 -3.71 -5.20
N PHE A 25 -19.93 -3.25 -5.34
CA PHE A 25 -20.50 -2.86 -6.64
C PHE A 25 -19.67 -1.73 -7.30
N MET A 26 -19.36 -0.70 -6.53
CA MET A 26 -18.55 0.42 -7.01
C MET A 26 -17.13 -0.02 -7.36
N ALA A 27 -16.48 -0.84 -6.52
CA ALA A 27 -15.15 -1.37 -6.76
C ALA A 27 -15.08 -2.17 -8.06
N TRP A 28 -16.07 -3.03 -8.31
CA TRP A 28 -16.17 -3.77 -9.56
C TRP A 28 -16.23 -2.86 -10.78
N HIS A 29 -17.10 -1.86 -10.75
CA HIS A 29 -17.29 -0.96 -11.89
C HIS A 29 -16.10 -0.04 -12.13
N TYR A 30 -15.44 0.43 -11.06
CA TYR A 30 -14.16 1.15 -11.18
C TYR A 30 -13.07 0.25 -11.77
N GLY A 31 -12.94 -0.99 -11.27
CA GLY A 31 -11.99 -1.96 -11.81
C GLY A 31 -12.22 -2.22 -13.30
N VAL A 32 -13.46 -2.46 -13.73
CA VAL A 32 -13.82 -2.66 -15.14
C VAL A 32 -13.49 -1.44 -16.01
N TYR A 33 -13.69 -0.23 -15.47
CA TYR A 33 -13.30 0.99 -16.18
C TYR A 33 -11.77 1.10 -16.33
N VAL A 34 -11.05 0.88 -15.24
CA VAL A 34 -9.59 0.92 -15.21
C VAL A 34 -8.99 -0.17 -16.11
N GLU A 35 -9.58 -1.36 -16.16
CA GLU A 35 -9.17 -2.44 -17.06
C GLU A 35 -9.17 -2.01 -18.54
N ARG A 36 -10.17 -1.25 -18.96
CA ARG A 36 -10.21 -0.73 -20.34
C ARG A 36 -9.03 0.20 -20.62
N LEU A 37 -8.69 1.07 -19.68
CA LEU A 37 -7.54 1.97 -19.81
C LEU A 37 -6.22 1.17 -19.76
N ALA A 38 -6.12 0.21 -18.86
CA ALA A 38 -4.94 -0.65 -18.71
C ALA A 38 -4.64 -1.44 -19.98
N LYS A 39 -5.65 -1.99 -20.64
CA LYS A 39 -5.49 -2.68 -21.94
C LYS A 39 -4.93 -1.76 -23.02
N ILE A 40 -5.39 -0.51 -23.10
CA ILE A 40 -4.86 0.47 -24.04
C ILE A 40 -3.40 0.81 -23.72
N ALA A 41 -3.08 1.03 -22.44
CA ALA A 41 -1.71 1.28 -21.99
C ALA A 41 -0.79 0.09 -22.30
N ARG A 42 -1.25 -1.13 -22.00
CA ARG A 42 -0.50 -2.37 -22.23
C ARG A 42 -0.21 -2.62 -23.71
N SER A 43 -1.12 -2.24 -24.60
CA SER A 43 -0.89 -2.38 -26.05
C SER A 43 0.22 -1.46 -26.59
N ARG A 44 0.65 -0.46 -25.80
CA ARG A 44 1.66 0.54 -26.18
C ARG A 44 2.93 0.47 -25.35
N SER A 45 2.90 -0.22 -24.22
CA SER A 45 4.02 -0.26 -23.28
C SER A 45 4.02 -1.57 -22.50
N SER A 46 5.21 -2.14 -22.27
CA SER A 46 5.42 -3.29 -21.41
C SER A 46 5.70 -2.91 -19.94
N ARG A 47 5.64 -1.62 -19.59
CA ARG A 47 5.87 -1.16 -18.22
C ARG A 47 4.79 -1.69 -17.30
N MET A 48 5.16 -1.93 -16.04
CA MET A 48 4.20 -2.29 -15.00
C MET A 48 3.16 -1.20 -14.81
N LEU A 49 1.91 -1.64 -14.62
CA LEU A 49 0.77 -0.78 -14.37
C LEU A 49 0.32 -0.99 -12.93
N TYR A 50 0.13 0.08 -12.21
CA TYR A 50 -0.41 0.02 -10.85
C TYR A 50 -1.60 0.94 -10.70
N VAL A 51 -2.43 0.62 -9.72
CA VAL A 51 -3.49 1.49 -9.21
C VAL A 51 -3.29 1.65 -7.72
N ASN A 52 -3.29 2.90 -7.25
CA ASN A 52 -3.18 3.20 -5.83
C ASN A 52 -4.49 3.68 -5.23
N ALA A 53 -4.61 3.56 -3.93
CA ALA A 53 -5.75 4.06 -3.17
C ALA A 53 -5.32 4.59 -1.81
N ALA A 54 -5.98 5.68 -1.41
CA ALA A 54 -6.04 6.06 -0.01
C ALA A 54 -6.70 4.93 0.79
N MET A 55 -6.17 4.69 1.99
CA MET A 55 -6.59 3.58 2.83
C MET A 55 -7.98 3.81 3.44
N ASN A 56 -8.68 2.71 3.73
CA ASN A 56 -9.85 2.78 4.59
C ASN A 56 -9.43 3.15 6.02
N SER A 57 -10.21 4.01 6.65
CA SER A 57 -9.95 4.46 8.03
C SER A 57 -10.48 3.46 9.05
N ARG A 58 -9.70 3.18 10.10
CA ARG A 58 -10.08 2.24 11.16
C ARG A 58 -11.39 2.67 11.84
N GLY A 59 -12.30 1.73 12.03
CA GLY A 59 -13.60 1.95 12.66
C GLY A 59 -14.59 2.75 11.82
N ARG A 60 -14.27 3.08 10.57
CA ARG A 60 -15.15 3.75 9.63
C ARG A 60 -15.81 2.76 8.67
N LYS A 61 -16.95 3.16 8.12
CA LYS A 61 -17.71 2.39 7.13
C LYS A 61 -17.49 2.95 5.73
N PRO A 62 -17.78 2.18 4.67
CA PRO A 62 -17.81 2.71 3.32
C PRO A 62 -18.61 4.01 3.23
N GLY A 63 -18.07 4.99 2.47
CA GLY A 63 -18.60 6.35 2.40
C GLY A 63 -18.05 7.33 3.44
N GLU A 64 -17.45 6.83 4.53
CA GLU A 64 -16.78 7.64 5.55
C GLU A 64 -15.24 7.72 5.31
N TYR A 65 -14.75 7.04 4.30
CA TYR A 65 -13.38 7.06 3.78
C TYR A 65 -13.42 6.99 2.24
N PRO A 66 -12.31 7.25 1.51
CA PRO A 66 -12.23 7.03 0.07
C PRO A 66 -12.49 5.57 -0.27
N SER A 67 -13.74 5.26 -0.64
CA SER A 67 -14.25 3.90 -0.76
C SER A 67 -14.09 3.35 -2.18
N ALA A 68 -14.20 2.02 -2.33
CA ALA A 68 -14.23 1.32 -3.60
C ALA A 68 -12.90 1.34 -4.41
N GLY A 69 -11.83 1.94 -3.91
CA GLY A 69 -10.49 1.80 -4.48
C GLY A 69 -9.92 0.39 -4.28
N PRO A 70 -8.67 0.12 -4.69
CA PRO A 70 -8.00 -1.16 -4.47
C PRO A 70 -7.59 -1.37 -3.01
N LEU A 71 -8.57 -1.27 -2.11
CA LEU A 71 -8.41 -1.47 -0.68
C LEU A 71 -8.17 -2.95 -0.37
N ALA A 72 -7.48 -3.22 0.73
CA ALA A 72 -7.08 -4.59 1.09
C ALA A 72 -8.26 -5.58 1.14
N HIS A 73 -9.45 -5.15 1.59
CA HIS A 73 -10.66 -5.99 1.61
C HIS A 73 -11.38 -6.10 0.26
N LEU A 74 -11.02 -5.31 -0.73
CA LEU A 74 -11.58 -5.30 -2.09
C LEU A 74 -10.64 -5.86 -3.14
N LYS A 75 -9.43 -6.30 -2.75
CA LYS A 75 -8.40 -6.73 -3.68
C LYS A 75 -8.85 -7.82 -4.65
N ASP A 76 -9.61 -8.81 -4.16
CA ASP A 76 -10.08 -9.93 -5.00
C ASP A 76 -11.06 -9.42 -6.08
N ILE A 77 -11.86 -8.41 -5.76
CA ILE A 77 -12.75 -7.75 -6.71
C ILE A 77 -11.94 -7.00 -7.76
N TRP A 78 -10.92 -6.26 -7.33
CA TRP A 78 -10.04 -5.52 -8.23
C TRP A 78 -9.23 -6.44 -9.14
N HIS A 79 -8.65 -7.54 -8.62
CA HIS A 79 -7.96 -8.53 -9.44
C HIS A 79 -8.88 -9.17 -10.48
N ALA A 80 -10.12 -9.48 -10.10
CA ALA A 80 -11.11 -10.02 -11.02
C ALA A 80 -11.59 -9.01 -12.08
N ALA A 81 -11.76 -7.73 -11.69
CA ALA A 81 -12.30 -6.69 -12.56
C ALA A 81 -11.22 -6.06 -13.47
N ALA A 82 -9.97 -5.99 -13.02
CA ALA A 82 -8.85 -5.34 -13.69
C ALA A 82 -7.60 -6.23 -13.78
N PRO A 83 -7.67 -7.41 -14.41
CA PRO A 83 -6.56 -8.37 -14.45
C PRO A 83 -5.33 -7.88 -15.24
N THR A 84 -5.41 -6.78 -15.98
CA THR A 84 -4.26 -6.19 -16.69
C THR A 84 -3.41 -5.31 -15.77
N ILE A 85 -3.91 -4.93 -14.60
CA ILE A 85 -3.16 -4.20 -13.58
C ILE A 85 -2.22 -5.18 -12.88
N ASP A 86 -0.94 -4.81 -12.79
CA ASP A 86 0.09 -5.66 -12.19
C ASP A 86 0.16 -5.50 -10.67
N ILE A 87 -0.19 -4.33 -10.13
CA ILE A 87 0.00 -4.01 -8.71
C ILE A 87 -1.17 -3.17 -8.19
N LEU A 88 -1.73 -3.60 -7.06
CA LEU A 88 -2.61 -2.79 -6.22
C LEU A 88 -1.75 -2.18 -5.10
N ALA A 89 -1.70 -0.86 -5.04
CA ALA A 89 -0.74 -0.12 -4.23
C ALA A 89 -1.42 0.70 -3.13
N PRO A 90 -0.93 0.66 -1.87
CA PRO A 90 -1.49 1.45 -0.79
C PRO A 90 -0.84 2.83 -0.68
N ASP A 91 -1.64 3.87 -0.42
CA ASP A 91 -1.19 5.19 0.01
C ASP A 91 -1.24 5.23 1.55
N ILE A 92 -0.11 4.98 2.22
CA ILE A 92 -0.10 4.72 3.66
C ILE A 92 0.15 5.99 4.47
N TYR A 93 -0.92 6.54 5.04
CA TYR A 93 -0.90 7.67 5.97
C TYR A 93 -1.22 7.29 7.42
N ASP A 94 -1.70 6.07 7.64
CA ASP A 94 -2.03 5.52 8.96
C ASP A 94 -0.77 5.16 9.76
N THR A 95 -0.89 5.16 11.09
CA THR A 95 0.19 4.80 12.00
C THR A 95 0.55 3.32 11.95
N GLY A 96 -0.40 2.44 11.65
CA GLY A 96 -0.19 0.99 11.53
C GLY A 96 0.53 0.56 10.25
N PHE A 97 1.63 1.22 9.90
CA PHE A 97 2.37 1.05 8.64
C PHE A 97 2.70 -0.42 8.34
N ALA A 98 3.27 -1.15 9.31
CA ALA A 98 3.66 -2.55 9.14
C ALA A 98 2.45 -3.46 8.83
N ALA A 99 1.33 -3.25 9.52
CA ALA A 99 0.11 -4.01 9.30
C ALA A 99 -0.50 -3.76 7.91
N TRP A 100 -0.38 -2.53 7.40
CA TRP A 100 -0.80 -2.21 6.03
C TRP A 100 0.13 -2.84 4.99
N CYS A 101 1.44 -2.76 5.17
CA CYS A 101 2.39 -3.43 4.29
C CYS A 101 2.05 -4.93 4.12
N SER A 102 1.82 -5.63 5.25
CA SER A 102 1.49 -7.06 5.23
C SER A 102 0.19 -7.39 4.50
N GLN A 103 -0.76 -6.46 4.41
CA GLN A 103 -2.01 -6.68 3.69
C GLN A 103 -1.86 -6.57 2.17
N TYR A 104 -0.81 -5.91 1.70
CA TYR A 104 -0.53 -5.73 0.26
C TYR A 104 0.67 -6.53 -0.23
N ALA A 105 1.57 -6.95 0.64
CA ALA A 105 2.69 -7.83 0.32
C ALA A 105 2.22 -9.28 0.22
N LEU A 106 1.70 -9.66 -0.94
CA LEU A 106 1.10 -10.98 -1.19
C LEU A 106 1.86 -11.70 -2.32
N THR A 107 1.62 -12.99 -2.45
CA THR A 107 2.24 -13.80 -3.53
C THR A 107 1.84 -13.35 -4.92
N ASP A 108 0.65 -12.78 -5.07
CA ASP A 108 0.06 -12.28 -6.30
C ASP A 108 0.06 -10.74 -6.39
N ASN A 109 0.57 -10.05 -5.38
CA ASN A 109 0.67 -8.59 -5.34
C ASN A 109 1.95 -8.14 -4.63
N ARG A 110 2.97 -7.77 -5.39
CA ARG A 110 4.20 -7.23 -4.79
C ARG A 110 3.94 -5.86 -4.16
N LEU A 111 4.55 -5.62 -3.00
CA LEU A 111 4.40 -4.35 -2.30
C LEU A 111 5.05 -3.21 -3.09
N PHE A 112 4.26 -2.20 -3.39
CA PHE A 112 4.70 -0.91 -3.91
C PHE A 112 3.94 0.19 -3.18
N ILE A 113 4.64 1.12 -2.57
CA ILE A 113 4.05 2.21 -1.79
C ILE A 113 4.33 3.52 -2.53
N PRO A 114 3.44 3.94 -3.45
CA PRO A 114 3.64 5.14 -4.26
C PRO A 114 3.46 6.42 -3.46
N GLU A 115 2.78 6.33 -2.32
CA GLU A 115 2.51 7.48 -1.47
C GLU A 115 2.49 7.06 0.01
N SER A 116 3.16 7.83 0.85
CA SER A 116 3.19 7.62 2.29
C SER A 116 3.34 8.95 3.01
N ARG A 117 2.93 9.00 4.28
CA ARG A 117 3.21 10.17 5.11
C ARG A 117 4.71 10.46 5.15
N CYS A 118 5.09 11.68 4.78
CA CYS A 118 6.44 12.18 4.96
C CYS A 118 6.64 12.60 6.41
N CYS A 119 7.50 11.90 7.14
CA CYS A 119 7.78 12.17 8.54
C CYS A 119 9.21 11.72 8.89
N VAL A 120 9.68 12.06 10.08
CA VAL A 120 11.03 11.74 10.57
C VAL A 120 11.38 10.24 10.49
N ASN A 121 10.38 9.36 10.47
CA ASN A 121 10.58 7.91 10.38
C ASN A 121 10.37 7.35 8.96
N SER A 122 10.26 8.20 7.95
CA SER A 122 10.10 7.71 6.58
C SER A 122 11.25 6.80 6.16
N GLY A 123 12.48 7.07 6.63
CA GLY A 123 13.62 6.20 6.41
C GLY A 123 13.48 4.81 7.04
N VAL A 124 13.02 4.74 8.28
CA VAL A 124 12.75 3.46 8.96
C VAL A 124 11.65 2.69 8.25
N ARG A 125 10.60 3.37 7.80
CA ARG A 125 9.52 2.76 6.99
C ARG A 125 10.02 2.22 5.67
N ALA A 126 10.91 2.96 4.99
CA ALA A 126 11.54 2.50 3.76
C ALA A 126 12.35 1.21 4.00
N LEU A 127 13.20 1.20 5.02
CA LEU A 127 13.99 0.01 5.37
C LEU A 127 13.09 -1.20 5.70
N TYR A 128 12.01 -0.98 6.44
CA TYR A 128 11.05 -2.03 6.74
C TYR A 128 10.38 -2.56 5.47
N ALA A 129 9.88 -1.66 4.60
CA ALA A 129 9.21 -2.05 3.37
C ALA A 129 10.13 -2.87 2.44
N PHE A 130 11.39 -2.43 2.29
CA PHE A 130 12.35 -3.14 1.46
C PHE A 130 12.89 -4.40 2.14
N GLY A 131 13.25 -4.32 3.42
CA GLY A 131 13.89 -5.42 4.14
C GLY A 131 12.95 -6.58 4.47
N GLU A 132 11.73 -6.30 4.91
CA GLU A 132 10.75 -7.32 5.29
C GLU A 132 9.93 -7.81 4.11
N HIS A 133 9.58 -6.94 3.17
CA HIS A 133 8.60 -7.24 2.13
C HIS A 133 9.16 -7.22 0.70
N ASP A 134 10.45 -7.00 0.50
CA ASP A 134 11.05 -6.85 -0.85
C ASP A 134 10.24 -5.87 -1.72
N ALA A 135 9.88 -4.72 -1.14
CA ALA A 135 9.03 -3.75 -1.81
C ALA A 135 9.67 -3.25 -3.11
N LEU A 136 8.85 -3.03 -4.13
CA LEU A 136 9.30 -2.47 -5.42
C LEU A 136 9.68 -0.99 -5.32
N GLY A 137 9.09 -0.27 -4.37
CA GLY A 137 9.35 1.13 -4.15
C GLY A 137 8.61 1.69 -2.94
N PHE A 138 9.14 2.77 -2.41
CA PHE A 138 8.57 3.53 -1.30
C PHE A 138 8.75 5.02 -1.59
N SER A 139 7.67 5.79 -1.56
CA SER A 139 7.68 7.20 -1.93
C SER A 139 6.92 8.04 -0.91
N PRO A 140 7.62 8.73 0.01
CA PRO A 140 7.00 9.72 0.87
C PRO A 140 6.44 10.90 0.05
N PHE A 141 5.22 11.34 0.39
CA PHE A 141 4.56 12.44 -0.30
C PHE A 141 5.37 13.74 -0.17
N ALA A 142 5.56 14.45 -1.28
CA ALA A 142 6.29 15.72 -1.34
C ALA A 142 7.72 15.64 -0.76
N ILE A 143 8.42 14.54 -0.97
CA ILE A 143 9.78 14.32 -0.47
C ILE A 143 10.76 15.42 -0.90
N ASP A 144 10.54 16.01 -2.07
CA ASP A 144 11.32 17.13 -2.63
C ASP A 144 11.17 18.43 -1.83
N GLN A 145 10.10 18.56 -1.05
CA GLN A 145 9.81 19.74 -0.22
C GLN A 145 10.19 19.52 1.25
N ALA A 146 10.63 18.34 1.61
CA ALA A 146 10.92 17.95 2.99
C ALA A 146 12.36 18.31 3.38
N ALA A 147 12.60 19.59 3.69
CA ALA A 147 13.88 20.00 4.27
C ALA A 147 14.26 19.22 5.56
N PRO A 148 13.33 18.86 6.47
CA PRO A 148 13.62 17.97 7.60
C PRO A 148 14.02 16.56 7.17
N PHE A 149 13.62 16.11 6.00
CA PHE A 149 13.96 14.78 5.49
C PHE A 149 15.44 14.71 5.06
N ALA A 150 15.98 15.79 4.52
CA ALA A 150 17.40 15.87 4.22
C ALA A 150 18.26 15.84 5.49
N ALA A 151 17.76 16.40 6.60
CA ALA A 151 18.45 16.39 7.88
C ALA A 151 18.48 14.99 8.54
N VAL A 152 17.47 14.16 8.31
CA VAL A 152 17.46 12.75 8.75
C VAL A 152 18.53 11.94 8.02
N TRP A 153 18.97 12.41 6.86
CA TRP A 153 19.96 11.77 6.00
C TRP A 153 21.33 12.45 6.02
N SER A 154 21.52 13.50 6.83
CA SER A 154 22.82 14.16 6.95
C SER A 154 23.75 13.39 7.87
N GLU A 155 25.00 13.27 7.47
CA GLU A 155 26.07 12.55 8.19
C GLU A 155 26.36 13.14 9.60
N GLU A 156 25.80 14.30 9.93
CA GLU A 156 26.13 15.04 11.14
C GLU A 156 25.37 14.61 12.41
N GLU A 157 24.28 13.89 12.27
CA GLU A 157 23.45 13.53 13.42
C GLU A 157 23.53 12.05 13.81
N GLY A 158 24.69 11.53 14.03
CA GLY A 158 25.10 10.19 14.49
C GLY A 158 24.12 9.29 15.27
N SER A 159 22.91 9.13 14.78
CA SER A 159 21.91 8.19 15.32
C SER A 159 21.39 7.30 14.19
N VAL A 160 20.17 6.86 14.20
CA VAL A 160 19.52 6.15 13.06
C VAL A 160 19.67 6.93 11.74
N SER A 161 19.97 8.19 11.85
CA SER A 161 20.59 9.08 10.89
C SER A 161 21.86 8.57 10.19
N GLY A 162 22.58 7.62 10.69
CA GLY A 162 23.72 7.00 10.00
C GLY A 162 23.35 6.06 8.85
N ILE A 163 22.09 6.03 8.48
CA ILE A 163 21.63 5.32 7.27
C ILE A 163 21.77 6.28 6.10
N ASP A 164 22.94 6.22 5.48
CA ASP A 164 23.29 6.95 4.29
C ASP A 164 22.23 6.73 3.18
N ALA A 165 21.92 7.80 2.43
CA ALA A 165 21.11 7.74 1.22
C ALA A 165 21.63 6.69 0.20
N THR A 166 22.90 6.33 0.28
CA THR A 166 23.53 5.21 -0.41
C THR A 166 22.87 3.88 0.00
N LEU A 167 22.55 3.65 1.28
CA LEU A 167 21.90 2.42 1.74
C LEU A 167 20.47 2.29 1.19
N ILE A 168 19.77 3.38 0.97
CA ILE A 168 18.45 3.36 0.32
C ILE A 168 18.57 3.04 -1.18
N ARG A 169 19.63 3.50 -1.84
CA ARG A 169 19.92 3.06 -3.22
C ARG A 169 20.23 1.58 -3.30
N PHE A 170 20.92 1.03 -2.31
CA PHE A 170 21.26 -0.39 -2.24
C PHE A 170 20.13 -1.26 -1.69
N ALA A 171 19.13 -0.71 -0.98
CA ALA A 171 17.92 -1.43 -0.64
C ALA A 171 17.07 -1.80 -1.88
N GLY A 172 17.34 -1.16 -3.03
CA GLY A 172 16.86 -1.62 -4.34
C GLY A 172 17.49 -2.95 -4.79
N ASP A 173 18.66 -3.33 -4.22
CA ASP A 173 19.24 -4.67 -4.29
C ASP A 173 18.92 -5.39 -2.98
N ALA A 174 17.64 -5.66 -2.79
CA ALA A 174 16.99 -6.08 -1.55
C ALA A 174 17.60 -7.30 -0.83
N ARG A 175 18.50 -8.00 -1.48
CA ARG A 175 19.16 -9.16 -0.91
C ARG A 175 20.32 -8.81 0.03
N LEU A 176 20.70 -7.55 0.07
CA LEU A 176 21.63 -6.99 1.04
C LEU A 176 20.89 -6.24 2.16
N ALA A 177 19.56 -6.16 2.08
CA ALA A 177 18.75 -5.54 3.11
C ALA A 177 18.96 -6.26 4.44
N PHE A 178 19.23 -5.48 5.45
CA PHE A 178 19.33 -5.94 6.80
C PHE A 178 18.06 -6.68 7.20
N PRO A 179 18.13 -7.83 7.86
CA PRO A 179 16.95 -8.47 8.42
C PRO A 179 16.16 -7.45 9.25
N ALA A 180 14.85 -7.44 9.13
CA ALA A 180 13.97 -6.52 9.88
C ALA A 180 14.27 -6.50 11.39
N ALA A 181 14.72 -7.63 11.95
CA ALA A 181 15.21 -7.76 13.31
C ALA A 181 16.42 -6.87 13.65
N TRP A 182 17.13 -6.40 12.64
CA TRP A 182 18.31 -5.53 12.82
C TRP A 182 17.92 -4.06 12.96
N VAL A 183 16.81 -3.67 12.42
CA VAL A 183 16.37 -2.26 12.40
C VAL A 183 15.93 -1.79 13.79
N CYS A 184 15.60 -2.70 14.73
CA CYS A 184 14.85 -2.27 15.89
C CYS A 184 15.14 -2.92 17.22
N GLY A 185 15.58 -4.13 17.36
CA GLY A 185 15.57 -4.81 18.68
C GLY A 185 14.21 -4.78 19.42
N ALA A 186 13.17 -4.21 18.80
CA ALA A 186 11.80 -4.12 19.28
C ALA A 186 10.84 -4.56 18.16
N PRO A 187 9.64 -5.05 18.48
CA PRO A 187 8.64 -5.42 17.48
C PRO A 187 8.37 -4.23 16.53
N PRO A 188 8.33 -4.44 15.23
CA PRO A 188 8.19 -3.38 14.24
C PRO A 188 7.00 -2.42 14.48
N ASN A 189 5.93 -2.93 15.09
CA ASN A 189 4.73 -2.17 15.37
C ASN A 189 4.93 -1.03 16.38
N ASP A 190 5.72 -1.25 17.43
CA ASP A 190 5.88 -0.24 18.50
C ASP A 190 6.68 0.98 18.04
N LEU A 191 7.62 0.79 17.11
CA LEU A 191 8.41 1.88 16.55
C LEU A 191 7.64 2.67 15.48
N MET A 192 6.76 1.99 14.73
CA MET A 192 5.99 2.61 13.66
C MET A 192 4.80 3.41 14.19
N GLU A 193 4.22 3.01 15.32
CA GLU A 193 3.05 3.66 15.91
C GLU A 193 3.40 4.91 16.70
N ASN A 194 4.51 4.91 17.42
CA ASN A 194 4.87 6.02 18.33
C ASN A 194 5.61 7.19 17.66
N ALA A 195 5.96 7.06 16.41
CA ALA A 195 6.92 7.95 15.81
C ALA A 195 6.34 9.02 14.88
N CYS A 196 5.03 9.01 14.64
CA CYS A 196 4.32 10.03 13.86
C CYS A 196 3.08 10.59 14.59
N ALA A 197 3.03 10.44 15.92
CA ALA A 197 2.00 11.05 16.76
C ALA A 197 2.26 12.56 16.98
#